data_276dda27656ab1bb9747f3c15778e731
#
_entry.id   276dda27656ab1bb9747f3c15778e731
#
_cell.length_a   1.000
_cell.length_b   1.000
_cell.length_c   1.000
_cell.angle_alpha   90.00
_cell.angle_beta   90.00
_cell.angle_gamma   90.00
#
_symmetry.space_group_name_H-M   'P 1'
#
loop_
_entity.id
_entity.type
_entity.pdbx_description
1 polymer ?
#
loop_
_entity_poly.entity_id
_entity_poly.type
_entity_poly.pdbx_seq_one_letter_code
_entity_poly.pdbx_strand_id
1 'polypeptide(L)'
;MRPNWISSMSWLARLFDRTPSVEERLVDALAAWKAGAYGVALDLWAPLAHDGVARAQSNMGAAFLEGRGVERDPEKAATWLRQAAEQGDAGGQRNLALCYYEGWGVPQDQIEAAQWYEKAALQGDADAQDMLSWMKLLGGGCPQDFDGARMWGEKAAAQGRAAAMARLGDIYHNALGVERDPVRSVEWWSRAARLGMAEAQAMLGAAYLAGKGVARDPLEALHWLLRAEAGGAGELAVGFLREAQAHTRPSQRAEAARRASEPLS
;
A
#
# COMPACT_ATOMS: atom_id res chain seq x y z
N MET A 1 67.43 12.39 -18.33
CA MET A 1 66.49 12.27 -17.17
C MET A 1 65.11 12.79 -17.59
N ARG A 2 64.12 11.93 -17.74
CA ARG A 2 62.74 12.34 -18.03
C ARG A 2 62.05 12.66 -16.72
N PRO A 3 61.27 13.75 -16.57
CA PRO A 3 60.71 14.13 -15.31
C PRO A 3 59.51 13.23 -14.93
N ASN A 4 59.44 12.88 -13.67
CA ASN A 4 58.57 11.86 -13.02
C ASN A 4 57.16 12.34 -12.73
N TRP A 5 56.61 13.30 -13.52
CA TRP A 5 55.25 13.85 -13.30
C TRP A 5 54.14 13.08 -14.06
N ILE A 6 54.51 12.11 -14.92
CA ILE A 6 53.52 11.28 -15.66
C ILE A 6 52.90 10.22 -14.77
N SER A 7 53.52 9.84 -13.64
CA SER A 7 52.92 8.87 -12.69
C SER A 7 51.89 9.47 -11.71
N SER A 8 51.86 10.81 -11.58
CA SER A 8 50.89 11.48 -10.66
C SER A 8 49.55 11.78 -11.28
N MET A 9 49.39 11.67 -12.62
CA MET A 9 48.09 11.83 -13.27
C MET A 9 47.22 10.54 -13.32
N SER A 10 47.85 9.39 -13.09
CA SER A 10 47.11 8.11 -13.14
C SER A 10 46.14 7.90 -11.99
N TRP A 11 46.34 8.56 -10.84
CA TRP A 11 45.41 8.49 -9.73
C TRP A 11 44.21 9.43 -9.92
N LEU A 12 44.39 10.60 -10.53
CA LEU A 12 43.33 11.51 -10.92
C LEU A 12 42.45 10.87 -12.00
N ALA A 13 43.02 10.25 -13.03
CA ALA A 13 42.31 9.52 -14.05
C ALA A 13 41.44 8.39 -13.42
N ARG A 14 41.96 7.69 -12.40
CA ARG A 14 41.19 6.66 -11.66
C ARG A 14 40.05 7.22 -10.76
N LEU A 15 40.10 8.49 -10.38
CA LEU A 15 39.04 9.19 -9.67
C LEU A 15 37.91 9.62 -10.61
N PHE A 16 38.21 9.87 -11.88
CA PHE A 16 37.22 10.25 -12.90
C PHE A 16 36.70 9.05 -13.74
N ASP A 17 37.37 7.89 -13.65
CA ASP A 17 37.03 6.66 -14.39
C ASP A 17 36.34 5.63 -13.50
N ARG A 18 35.75 6.09 -12.38
CA ARG A 18 35.00 5.22 -11.49
C ARG A 18 33.66 4.87 -12.14
N THR A 19 33.55 3.67 -12.68
CA THR A 19 32.23 3.11 -13.05
C THR A 19 31.36 3.11 -11.82
N PRO A 20 30.13 3.69 -11.87
CA PRO A 20 29.22 3.69 -10.73
C PRO A 20 28.97 2.28 -10.21
N SER A 21 28.94 2.10 -8.91
CA SER A 21 28.59 0.83 -8.28
C SER A 21 27.17 0.42 -8.64
N VAL A 22 26.86 -0.86 -8.46
CA VAL A 22 25.48 -1.38 -8.63
C VAL A 22 24.49 -0.57 -7.78
N GLU A 23 24.86 -0.25 -6.53
CA GLU A 23 24.02 0.52 -5.63
C GLU A 23 23.78 1.95 -6.11
N GLU A 24 24.83 2.65 -6.57
CA GLU A 24 24.72 4.00 -7.14
C GLU A 24 23.78 3.99 -8.36
N ARG A 25 23.94 3.03 -9.26
CA ARG A 25 23.07 2.88 -10.44
C ARG A 25 21.62 2.58 -10.08
N LEU A 26 21.36 1.78 -9.04
CA LEU A 26 20.00 1.53 -8.54
C LEU A 26 19.38 2.79 -7.95
N VAL A 27 20.14 3.60 -7.20
CA VAL A 27 19.68 4.87 -6.63
C VAL A 27 19.36 5.87 -7.75
N ASP A 28 20.24 6.03 -8.73
CA ASP A 28 20.01 6.93 -9.87
C ASP A 28 18.78 6.53 -10.69
N ALA A 29 18.62 5.24 -10.95
CA ALA A 29 17.45 4.71 -11.65
C ALA A 29 16.15 4.96 -10.87
N LEU A 30 16.16 4.77 -9.55
CA LEU A 30 15.00 5.07 -8.70
C LEU A 30 14.70 6.57 -8.66
N ALA A 31 15.71 7.43 -8.66
CA ALA A 31 15.52 8.88 -8.74
C ALA A 31 14.89 9.28 -10.08
N ALA A 32 15.35 8.73 -11.20
CA ALA A 32 14.78 8.93 -12.53
C ALA A 32 13.32 8.46 -12.59
N TRP A 33 13.01 7.29 -12.01
CA TRP A 33 11.65 6.76 -11.91
C TRP A 33 10.71 7.70 -11.15
N LYS A 34 11.14 8.18 -9.97
CA LYS A 34 10.37 9.12 -9.15
C LYS A 34 10.14 10.47 -9.84
N ALA A 35 11.08 10.88 -10.69
CA ALA A 35 10.97 12.09 -11.51
C ALA A 35 10.09 11.91 -12.76
N GLY A 36 9.54 10.70 -13.01
CA GLY A 36 8.77 10.39 -14.20
C GLY A 36 9.60 10.13 -15.47
N ALA A 37 10.92 10.12 -15.35
CA ALA A 37 11.86 9.81 -16.45
C ALA A 37 12.00 8.28 -16.63
N TYR A 38 10.88 7.61 -16.91
CA TYR A 38 10.79 6.15 -16.91
C TYR A 38 11.75 5.47 -17.89
N GLY A 39 11.95 6.02 -19.09
CA GLY A 39 12.91 5.49 -20.07
C GLY A 39 14.33 5.46 -19.51
N VAL A 40 14.76 6.56 -18.87
CA VAL A 40 16.09 6.64 -18.24
C VAL A 40 16.24 5.61 -17.12
N ALA A 41 15.19 5.45 -16.30
CA ALA A 41 15.21 4.44 -15.23
C ALA A 41 15.37 3.02 -15.79
N LEU A 42 14.66 2.71 -16.86
CA LEU A 42 14.72 1.39 -17.51
C LEU A 42 16.10 1.14 -18.16
N ASP A 43 16.68 2.13 -18.82
CA ASP A 43 18.03 2.04 -19.40
C ASP A 43 19.10 1.74 -18.32
N LEU A 44 18.91 2.23 -17.11
CA LEU A 44 19.78 1.96 -15.96
C LEU A 44 19.49 0.60 -15.31
N TRP A 45 18.21 0.18 -15.19
CA TRP A 45 17.86 -1.10 -14.59
C TRP A 45 18.10 -2.29 -15.52
N ALA A 46 17.87 -2.15 -16.83
CA ALA A 46 17.94 -3.29 -17.77
C ALA A 46 19.27 -4.04 -17.71
N PRO A 47 20.45 -3.41 -17.81
CA PRO A 47 21.71 -4.15 -17.70
C PRO A 47 21.87 -4.81 -16.32
N LEU A 48 21.47 -4.14 -15.23
CA LEU A 48 21.53 -4.71 -13.88
C LEU A 48 20.59 -5.92 -13.72
N ALA A 49 19.40 -5.87 -14.30
CA ALA A 49 18.45 -6.98 -14.27
C ALA A 49 18.97 -8.18 -15.06
N HIS A 50 19.60 -7.95 -16.21
CA HIS A 50 20.28 -9.00 -17.00
C HIS A 50 21.48 -9.59 -16.26
N ASP A 51 22.19 -8.77 -15.49
CA ASP A 51 23.29 -9.23 -14.61
C ASP A 51 22.77 -9.96 -13.34
N GLY A 52 21.47 -10.13 -13.21
CA GLY A 52 20.86 -10.89 -12.12
C GLY A 52 20.59 -10.10 -10.85
N VAL A 53 20.69 -8.77 -10.86
CA VAL A 53 20.41 -7.94 -9.66
C VAL A 53 18.92 -7.97 -9.35
N ALA A 54 18.54 -8.63 -8.25
CA ALA A 54 17.14 -8.90 -7.89
C ALA A 54 16.27 -7.62 -7.80
N ARG A 55 16.81 -6.53 -7.20
CA ARG A 55 16.11 -5.26 -7.12
C ARG A 55 15.83 -4.64 -8.49
N ALA A 56 16.77 -4.75 -9.43
CA ALA A 56 16.57 -4.28 -10.80
C ALA A 56 15.54 -5.13 -11.53
N GLN A 57 15.58 -6.46 -11.35
CA GLN A 57 14.58 -7.39 -11.91
C GLN A 57 13.17 -7.07 -11.36
N SER A 58 13.04 -6.84 -10.06
CA SER A 58 11.78 -6.43 -9.43
C SER A 58 11.23 -5.13 -10.04
N ASN A 59 12.09 -4.13 -10.24
CA ASN A 59 11.70 -2.84 -10.83
C ASN A 59 11.33 -2.97 -12.31
N MET A 60 12.06 -3.78 -13.09
CA MET A 60 11.70 -4.10 -14.48
C MET A 60 10.35 -4.77 -14.57
N GLY A 61 10.10 -5.76 -13.70
CA GLY A 61 8.80 -6.43 -13.62
C GLY A 61 7.66 -5.47 -13.31
N ALA A 62 7.84 -4.58 -12.33
CA ALA A 62 6.85 -3.56 -12.00
C ALA A 62 6.58 -2.61 -13.18
N ALA A 63 7.63 -2.19 -13.90
CA ALA A 63 7.49 -1.33 -15.09
C ALA A 63 6.64 -1.99 -16.18
N PHE A 64 6.84 -3.28 -16.46
CA PHE A 64 6.02 -4.03 -17.41
C PHE A 64 4.58 -4.25 -16.94
N LEU A 65 4.33 -4.41 -15.62
CA LEU A 65 2.96 -4.49 -15.08
C LEU A 65 2.19 -3.18 -15.27
N GLU A 66 2.87 -2.07 -15.01
CA GLU A 66 2.25 -0.74 -15.02
C GLU A 66 2.23 -0.10 -16.42
N GLY A 67 3.04 -0.60 -17.37
CA GLY A 67 3.20 0.00 -18.69
C GLY A 67 3.89 1.37 -18.64
N ARG A 68 4.81 1.59 -17.67
CA ARG A 68 5.53 2.85 -17.50
C ARG A 68 6.89 2.81 -18.19
N GLY A 69 7.05 3.62 -19.22
CA GLY A 69 8.25 3.68 -20.05
C GLY A 69 8.44 2.51 -21.01
N VAL A 70 7.60 1.48 -20.91
CA VAL A 70 7.49 0.32 -21.79
C VAL A 70 6.03 -0.02 -22.03
N GLU A 71 5.74 -0.75 -23.10
CA GLU A 71 4.42 -1.32 -23.30
C GLU A 71 4.11 -2.33 -22.18
N ARG A 72 2.86 -2.32 -21.69
CA ARG A 72 2.41 -3.23 -20.64
C ARG A 72 2.49 -4.68 -21.15
N ASP A 73 3.24 -5.52 -20.44
CA ASP A 73 3.46 -6.93 -20.79
C ASP A 73 3.49 -7.76 -19.48
N PRO A 74 2.32 -8.26 -19.03
CA PRO A 74 2.25 -9.03 -17.79
C PRO A 74 3.07 -10.33 -17.80
N GLU A 75 3.27 -10.97 -18.95
CA GLU A 75 4.06 -12.20 -19.05
C GLU A 75 5.55 -11.94 -18.82
N LYS A 76 6.08 -10.89 -19.46
CA LYS A 76 7.45 -10.44 -19.18
C LYS A 76 7.60 -9.97 -17.74
N ALA A 77 6.61 -9.25 -17.21
CA ALA A 77 6.59 -8.83 -15.83
C ALA A 77 6.70 -10.02 -14.87
N ALA A 78 5.84 -11.03 -15.03
CA ALA A 78 5.87 -12.22 -14.19
C ALA A 78 7.21 -12.97 -14.27
N THR A 79 7.85 -12.98 -15.46
CA THR A 79 9.17 -13.58 -15.64
C THR A 79 10.24 -12.85 -14.81
N TRP A 80 10.32 -11.54 -14.90
CA TRP A 80 11.27 -10.74 -14.13
C TRP A 80 10.99 -10.80 -12.63
N LEU A 81 9.72 -10.72 -12.23
CA LEU A 81 9.32 -10.76 -10.82
C LEU A 81 9.64 -12.13 -10.20
N ARG A 82 9.47 -13.23 -10.95
CA ARG A 82 9.85 -14.56 -10.45
C ARG A 82 11.34 -14.65 -10.17
N GLN A 83 12.18 -14.17 -11.08
CA GLN A 83 13.63 -14.15 -10.85
C GLN A 83 14.01 -13.33 -9.60
N ALA A 84 13.40 -12.17 -9.39
CA ALA A 84 13.63 -11.35 -8.21
C ALA A 84 13.11 -12.02 -6.92
N ALA A 85 11.91 -12.62 -6.98
CA ALA A 85 11.26 -13.27 -5.84
C ALA A 85 12.03 -14.51 -5.37
N GLU A 86 12.53 -15.32 -6.28
CA GLU A 86 13.35 -16.50 -5.99
C GLU A 86 14.69 -16.12 -5.33
N GLN A 87 15.22 -14.95 -5.63
CA GLN A 87 16.40 -14.37 -4.97
C GLN A 87 16.08 -13.70 -3.62
N GLY A 88 14.80 -13.66 -3.22
CA GLY A 88 14.39 -13.11 -1.94
C GLY A 88 14.05 -11.62 -1.94
N ASP A 89 13.98 -10.93 -3.09
CA ASP A 89 13.56 -9.51 -3.11
C ASP A 89 12.09 -9.39 -2.70
N ALA A 90 11.83 -8.66 -1.60
CA ALA A 90 10.49 -8.52 -1.04
C ALA A 90 9.52 -7.85 -2.01
N GLY A 91 9.97 -6.85 -2.78
CA GLY A 91 9.16 -6.19 -3.80
C GLY A 91 8.81 -7.14 -4.95
N GLY A 92 9.79 -7.95 -5.40
CA GLY A 92 9.58 -9.01 -6.37
C GLY A 92 8.58 -10.07 -5.89
N GLN A 93 8.71 -10.50 -4.64
CA GLN A 93 7.78 -11.46 -4.01
C GLN A 93 6.36 -10.90 -3.93
N ARG A 94 6.18 -9.65 -3.45
CA ARG A 94 4.87 -9.00 -3.40
C ARG A 94 4.24 -8.86 -4.79
N ASN A 95 4.99 -8.39 -5.76
CA ASN A 95 4.45 -8.16 -7.11
C ASN A 95 4.18 -9.47 -7.85
N LEU A 96 4.97 -10.53 -7.62
CA LEU A 96 4.68 -11.87 -8.12
C LEU A 96 3.42 -12.46 -7.47
N ALA A 97 3.24 -12.24 -6.16
CA ALA A 97 2.01 -12.60 -5.46
C ALA A 97 0.79 -11.92 -6.07
N LEU A 98 0.90 -10.63 -6.41
CA LEU A 98 -0.16 -9.90 -7.11
C LEU A 98 -0.44 -10.50 -8.50
N CYS A 99 0.60 -10.89 -9.25
CA CYS A 99 0.43 -11.57 -10.53
C CYS A 99 -0.38 -12.86 -10.40
N TYR A 100 -0.08 -13.70 -9.41
CA TYR A 100 -0.86 -14.90 -9.14
C TYR A 100 -2.27 -14.60 -8.63
N TYR A 101 -2.44 -13.58 -7.80
CA TYR A 101 -3.73 -13.18 -7.26
C TYR A 101 -4.70 -12.73 -8.36
N GLU A 102 -4.22 -11.93 -9.32
CA GLU A 102 -5.01 -11.36 -10.41
C GLU A 102 -5.00 -12.20 -11.69
N GLY A 103 -4.07 -13.16 -11.83
CA GLY A 103 -3.86 -13.90 -13.08
C GLY A 103 -3.13 -13.08 -14.14
N TRP A 104 -2.24 -12.17 -13.76
CA TRP A 104 -1.50 -11.33 -14.71
C TRP A 104 -0.20 -12.01 -15.16
N GLY A 105 -0.16 -12.45 -16.42
CA GLY A 105 0.99 -13.12 -17.02
C GLY A 105 1.29 -14.52 -16.48
N VAL A 106 0.47 -14.98 -15.55
CA VAL A 106 0.45 -16.35 -15.00
C VAL A 106 -1.00 -16.76 -14.77
N PRO A 107 -1.31 -18.07 -14.74
CA PRO A 107 -2.63 -18.52 -14.30
C PRO A 107 -2.93 -18.03 -12.90
N GLN A 108 -4.18 -17.61 -12.66
CA GLN A 108 -4.60 -17.18 -11.33
C GLN A 108 -4.49 -18.32 -10.33
N ASP A 109 -3.79 -18.09 -9.22
CA ASP A 109 -3.59 -19.05 -8.14
C ASP A 109 -3.48 -18.33 -6.80
N GLN A 110 -4.56 -18.37 -6.03
CA GLN A 110 -4.61 -17.70 -4.73
C GLN A 110 -3.72 -18.38 -3.67
N ILE A 111 -3.43 -19.67 -3.82
CA ILE A 111 -2.55 -20.39 -2.89
C ILE A 111 -1.12 -19.94 -3.10
N GLU A 112 -0.66 -19.92 -4.35
CA GLU A 112 0.65 -19.36 -4.69
C GLU A 112 0.76 -17.87 -4.29
N ALA A 113 -0.28 -17.08 -4.54
CA ALA A 113 -0.32 -15.68 -4.11
C ALA A 113 -0.11 -15.54 -2.60
N ALA A 114 -0.84 -16.31 -1.78
CA ALA A 114 -0.71 -16.28 -0.33
C ALA A 114 0.70 -16.64 0.14
N GLN A 115 1.33 -17.63 -0.45
CA GLN A 115 2.69 -18.07 -0.12
C GLN A 115 3.73 -16.97 -0.43
N TRP A 116 3.61 -16.30 -1.58
CA TRP A 116 4.52 -15.24 -1.95
C TRP A 116 4.28 -13.96 -1.12
N TYR A 117 3.01 -13.62 -0.83
CA TYR A 117 2.71 -12.55 0.11
C TYR A 117 3.27 -12.83 1.51
N GLU A 118 3.19 -14.06 2.01
CA GLU A 118 3.75 -14.42 3.31
C GLU A 118 5.27 -14.21 3.36
N LYS A 119 6.00 -14.62 2.31
CA LYS A 119 7.45 -14.39 2.23
C LYS A 119 7.80 -12.90 2.26
N ALA A 120 7.09 -12.06 1.51
CA ALA A 120 7.30 -10.62 1.51
C ALA A 120 6.89 -9.98 2.85
N ALA A 121 5.77 -10.40 3.44
CA ALA A 121 5.27 -9.92 4.72
C ALA A 121 6.23 -10.22 5.89
N LEU A 122 6.87 -11.40 5.88
CA LEU A 122 7.91 -11.78 6.84
C LEU A 122 9.14 -10.87 6.77
N GLN A 123 9.43 -10.31 5.60
CA GLN A 123 10.50 -9.33 5.40
C GLN A 123 10.07 -7.89 5.75
N GLY A 124 8.83 -7.70 6.18
CA GLY A 124 8.32 -6.39 6.61
C GLY A 124 7.65 -5.56 5.50
N ASP A 125 7.41 -6.11 4.31
CA ASP A 125 6.68 -5.38 3.25
C ASP A 125 5.25 -5.10 3.70
N ALA A 126 4.92 -3.81 3.81
CA ALA A 126 3.66 -3.35 4.39
C ALA A 126 2.44 -3.71 3.52
N ASP A 127 2.59 -3.68 2.19
CA ASP A 127 1.52 -4.04 1.27
C ASP A 127 1.24 -5.55 1.32
N ALA A 128 2.31 -6.36 1.40
CA ALA A 128 2.17 -7.80 1.54
C ALA A 128 1.55 -8.18 2.90
N GLN A 129 1.91 -7.50 3.98
CA GLN A 129 1.27 -7.69 5.29
C GLN A 129 -0.22 -7.36 5.25
N ASP A 130 -0.60 -6.29 4.58
CA ASP A 130 -2.01 -5.89 4.42
C ASP A 130 -2.79 -6.93 3.60
N MET A 131 -2.24 -7.37 2.47
CA MET A 131 -2.85 -8.38 1.62
C MET A 131 -2.98 -9.73 2.34
N LEU A 132 -1.94 -10.15 3.06
CA LEU A 132 -1.98 -11.40 3.82
C LEU A 132 -3.01 -11.36 4.96
N SER A 133 -3.13 -10.21 5.65
CA SER A 133 -4.20 -9.96 6.62
C SER A 133 -5.58 -10.17 6.00
N TRP A 134 -5.81 -9.61 4.83
CA TRP A 134 -7.07 -9.73 4.11
C TRP A 134 -7.35 -11.16 3.64
N MET A 135 -6.34 -11.84 3.06
CA MET A 135 -6.48 -13.23 2.62
C MET A 135 -6.79 -14.17 3.79
N LYS A 136 -6.13 -14.00 4.94
CA LYS A 136 -6.42 -14.79 6.15
C LYS A 136 -7.80 -14.49 6.72
N LEU A 137 -8.29 -13.26 6.62
CA LEU A 137 -9.64 -12.90 7.07
C LEU A 137 -10.72 -13.62 6.26
N LEU A 138 -10.53 -13.75 4.95
CA LEU A 138 -11.50 -14.34 4.03
C LEU A 138 -11.30 -15.84 3.79
N GLY A 139 -10.14 -16.40 4.06
CA GLY A 139 -9.77 -17.76 3.66
C GLY A 139 -9.41 -17.86 2.17
N GLY A 140 -8.93 -16.76 1.57
CA GLY A 140 -8.54 -16.72 0.16
C GLY A 140 -7.13 -17.26 -0.07
N GLY A 141 -7.00 -18.47 -0.63
CA GLY A 141 -5.71 -19.12 -0.91
C GLY A 141 -4.97 -19.67 0.32
N CYS A 142 -5.50 -19.44 1.51
CA CYS A 142 -5.03 -20.00 2.78
C CYS A 142 -6.22 -20.26 3.71
N PRO A 143 -6.10 -21.13 4.72
CA PRO A 143 -7.15 -21.30 5.71
C PRO A 143 -7.54 -19.98 6.36
N GLN A 144 -8.85 -19.78 6.61
CA GLN A 144 -9.33 -18.62 7.38
C GLN A 144 -8.70 -18.63 8.77
N ASP A 145 -8.12 -17.50 9.15
CA ASP A 145 -7.37 -17.35 10.40
C ASP A 145 -7.54 -15.90 10.91
N PHE A 146 -8.49 -15.68 11.79
CA PHE A 146 -8.79 -14.35 12.33
C PHE A 146 -7.65 -13.78 13.19
N ASP A 147 -6.95 -14.62 13.94
CA ASP A 147 -5.80 -14.20 14.74
C ASP A 147 -4.64 -13.77 13.85
N GLY A 148 -4.33 -14.57 12.83
CA GLY A 148 -3.35 -14.21 11.82
C GLY A 148 -3.74 -12.95 11.03
N ALA A 149 -5.02 -12.80 10.67
CA ALA A 149 -5.52 -11.60 10.00
C ALA A 149 -5.30 -10.35 10.87
N ARG A 150 -5.62 -10.42 12.16
CA ARG A 150 -5.39 -9.34 13.11
C ARG A 150 -3.89 -9.04 13.27
N MET A 151 -3.07 -10.07 13.51
CA MET A 151 -1.62 -9.92 13.67
C MET A 151 -0.95 -9.21 12.48
N TRP A 152 -1.24 -9.65 11.27
CA TRP A 152 -0.69 -9.04 10.06
C TRP A 152 -1.28 -7.66 9.79
N GLY A 153 -2.58 -7.47 10.08
CA GLY A 153 -3.24 -6.17 10.03
C GLY A 153 -2.60 -5.14 10.97
N GLU A 154 -2.28 -5.52 12.21
CA GLU A 154 -1.59 -4.65 13.18
C GLU A 154 -0.19 -4.25 12.69
N LYS A 155 0.57 -5.17 12.09
CA LYS A 155 1.88 -4.87 11.49
C LYS A 155 1.77 -3.90 10.31
N ALA A 156 0.82 -4.12 9.41
CA ALA A 156 0.58 -3.21 8.28
C ALA A 156 0.08 -1.83 8.74
N ALA A 157 -0.82 -1.80 9.72
CA ALA A 157 -1.33 -0.57 10.33
C ALA A 157 -0.25 0.24 11.03
N ALA A 158 0.72 -0.41 11.70
CA ALA A 158 1.88 0.25 12.29
C ALA A 158 2.77 0.94 11.24
N GLN A 159 2.73 0.47 10.00
CA GLN A 159 3.41 1.08 8.84
C GLN A 159 2.53 2.08 8.06
N GLY A 160 1.35 2.45 8.63
CA GLY A 160 0.49 3.47 8.05
C GLY A 160 -0.49 2.98 6.99
N ARG A 161 -0.74 1.66 6.85
CA ARG A 161 -1.71 1.16 5.87
C ARG A 161 -3.14 1.40 6.36
N ALA A 162 -3.83 2.35 5.71
CA ALA A 162 -5.20 2.73 6.08
C ALA A 162 -6.18 1.57 5.91
N ALA A 163 -6.03 0.75 4.87
CA ALA A 163 -6.88 -0.42 4.63
C ALA A 163 -6.78 -1.45 5.77
N ALA A 164 -5.55 -1.71 6.25
CA ALA A 164 -5.34 -2.56 7.42
C ALA A 164 -5.99 -1.99 8.69
N MET A 165 -5.90 -0.68 8.90
CA MET A 165 -6.57 -0.02 10.04
C MET A 165 -8.08 -0.16 9.97
N ALA A 166 -8.69 0.07 8.79
CA ALA A 166 -10.13 -0.10 8.60
C ALA A 166 -10.56 -1.54 8.88
N ARG A 167 -9.83 -2.52 8.35
CA ARG A 167 -10.07 -3.94 8.58
C ARG A 167 -9.98 -4.33 10.06
N LEU A 168 -9.03 -3.77 10.81
CA LEU A 168 -8.95 -3.96 12.26
C LEU A 168 -10.19 -3.41 12.95
N GLY A 169 -10.70 -2.26 12.52
CA GLY A 169 -11.96 -1.72 13.00
C GLY A 169 -13.13 -2.69 12.77
N ASP A 170 -13.20 -3.29 11.58
CA ASP A 170 -14.22 -4.27 11.22
C ASP A 170 -14.09 -5.58 12.04
N ILE A 171 -12.87 -6.04 12.29
CA ILE A 171 -12.59 -7.22 13.13
C ILE A 171 -13.18 -7.05 14.53
N TYR A 172 -12.93 -5.91 15.19
CA TYR A 172 -13.46 -5.62 16.52
C TYR A 172 -14.98 -5.33 16.49
N HIS A 173 -15.49 -4.71 15.42
CA HIS A 173 -16.91 -4.43 15.27
C HIS A 173 -17.73 -5.71 15.12
N ASN A 174 -17.26 -6.64 14.30
CA ASN A 174 -17.97 -7.86 13.93
C ASN A 174 -17.61 -9.07 14.80
N ALA A 175 -16.76 -8.90 15.82
CA ALA A 175 -16.30 -9.96 16.71
C ALA A 175 -15.61 -11.12 15.97
N LEU A 176 -14.76 -10.81 14.99
CA LEU A 176 -14.08 -11.81 14.18
C LEU A 176 -12.82 -12.34 14.91
N GLY A 177 -12.96 -13.48 15.58
CA GLY A 177 -11.90 -14.09 16.40
C GLY A 177 -11.55 -13.32 17.69
N VAL A 178 -12.30 -12.29 18.02
CA VAL A 178 -12.15 -11.48 19.25
C VAL A 178 -13.52 -11.14 19.84
N GLU A 179 -13.58 -10.73 21.10
CA GLU A 179 -14.79 -10.13 21.64
C GLU A 179 -15.09 -8.80 20.93
N ARG A 180 -16.40 -8.52 20.78
CA ARG A 180 -16.83 -7.24 20.21
C ARG A 180 -16.37 -6.08 21.07
N ASP A 181 -15.63 -5.16 20.46
CA ASP A 181 -15.13 -3.97 21.12
C ASP A 181 -15.40 -2.71 20.27
N PRO A 182 -16.56 -2.05 20.48
CA PRO A 182 -16.91 -0.86 19.73
C PRO A 182 -15.94 0.31 19.94
N VAL A 183 -15.26 0.39 21.09
CA VAL A 183 -14.29 1.45 21.37
C VAL A 183 -13.06 1.27 20.46
N ARG A 184 -12.49 0.06 20.47
CA ARG A 184 -11.37 -0.25 19.56
C ARG A 184 -11.73 -0.14 18.11
N SER A 185 -12.97 -0.49 17.72
CA SER A 185 -13.44 -0.30 16.33
C SER A 185 -13.36 1.16 15.92
N VAL A 186 -13.87 2.06 16.76
CA VAL A 186 -13.85 3.51 16.52
C VAL A 186 -12.42 4.05 16.49
N GLU A 187 -11.54 3.58 17.39
CA GLU A 187 -10.13 3.97 17.38
C GLU A 187 -9.45 3.65 16.06
N TRP A 188 -9.64 2.43 15.55
CA TRP A 188 -9.06 2.00 14.29
C TRP A 188 -9.67 2.72 13.08
N TRP A 189 -11.02 2.84 13.01
CA TRP A 189 -11.66 3.59 11.94
C TRP A 189 -11.27 5.07 11.96
N SER A 190 -11.10 5.68 13.14
CA SER A 190 -10.64 7.07 13.24
C SER A 190 -9.24 7.26 12.64
N ARG A 191 -8.34 6.31 12.87
CA ARG A 191 -6.98 6.36 12.27
C ARG A 191 -7.03 6.23 10.75
N ALA A 192 -7.80 5.27 10.22
CA ALA A 192 -7.99 5.08 8.78
C ALA A 192 -8.69 6.30 8.14
N ALA A 193 -9.72 6.83 8.78
CA ALA A 193 -10.49 7.99 8.32
C ALA A 193 -9.62 9.25 8.20
N ARG A 194 -8.71 9.48 9.15
CA ARG A 194 -7.73 10.59 9.09
C ARG A 194 -6.72 10.43 7.95
N LEU A 195 -6.46 9.22 7.50
CA LEU A 195 -5.65 8.95 6.31
C LEU A 195 -6.46 9.04 5.00
N GLY A 196 -7.72 9.48 5.09
CA GLY A 196 -8.56 9.73 3.92
C GLY A 196 -9.33 8.52 3.40
N MET A 197 -9.35 7.39 4.14
CA MET A 197 -10.10 6.21 3.71
C MET A 197 -11.61 6.42 3.84
N ALA A 198 -12.29 6.50 2.72
CA ALA A 198 -13.70 6.90 2.65
C ALA A 198 -14.64 5.90 3.35
N GLU A 199 -14.39 4.61 3.25
CA GLU A 199 -15.17 3.58 3.93
C GLU A 199 -15.04 3.71 5.45
N ALA A 200 -13.82 3.95 5.95
CA ALA A 200 -13.60 4.17 7.38
C ALA A 200 -14.26 5.47 7.88
N GLN A 201 -14.29 6.52 7.04
CA GLN A 201 -15.02 7.75 7.34
C GLN A 201 -16.53 7.49 7.46
N ALA A 202 -17.10 6.65 6.59
CA ALA A 202 -18.50 6.26 6.67
C ALA A 202 -18.81 5.48 7.97
N MET A 203 -17.97 4.51 8.32
CA MET A 203 -18.12 3.71 9.54
C MET A 203 -17.97 4.56 10.81
N LEU A 204 -17.02 5.48 10.82
CA LEU A 204 -16.80 6.43 11.92
C LEU A 204 -18.02 7.36 12.07
N GLY A 205 -18.54 7.89 10.97
CA GLY A 205 -19.75 8.70 10.98
C GLY A 205 -20.96 7.95 11.50
N ALA A 206 -21.16 6.69 11.10
CA ALA A 206 -22.20 5.82 11.62
C ALA A 206 -22.05 5.55 13.14
N ALA A 207 -20.81 5.37 13.62
CA ALA A 207 -20.51 5.17 15.03
C ALA A 207 -20.88 6.41 15.87
N TYR A 208 -20.53 7.63 15.42
CA TYR A 208 -20.92 8.87 16.07
C TYR A 208 -22.44 9.08 16.07
N LEU A 209 -23.12 8.71 14.97
CA LEU A 209 -24.57 8.84 14.89
C LEU A 209 -25.30 7.92 15.88
N ALA A 210 -24.81 6.67 15.98
CA ALA A 210 -25.39 5.66 16.85
C ALA A 210 -24.94 5.77 18.33
N GLY A 211 -23.85 6.49 18.63
CA GLY A 211 -23.23 6.52 19.96
C GLY A 211 -22.60 5.17 20.34
N LYS A 212 -22.04 4.43 19.38
CA LYS A 212 -21.43 3.11 19.60
C LYS A 212 -19.91 3.22 19.63
N GLY A 213 -19.31 2.95 20.78
CA GLY A 213 -17.87 3.07 21.01
C GLY A 213 -17.38 4.51 21.17
N VAL A 214 -18.24 5.48 20.97
CA VAL A 214 -18.00 6.92 21.10
C VAL A 214 -19.28 7.62 21.52
N ALA A 215 -19.20 8.77 22.19
CA ALA A 215 -20.38 9.56 22.53
C ALA A 215 -21.13 9.98 21.25
N ARG A 216 -22.46 9.90 21.31
CA ARG A 216 -23.31 10.29 20.18
C ARG A 216 -23.10 11.77 19.84
N ASP A 217 -22.73 12.04 18.59
CA ASP A 217 -22.56 13.41 18.07
C ASP A 217 -23.01 13.47 16.61
N PRO A 218 -24.24 13.94 16.32
CA PRO A 218 -24.74 14.06 14.95
C PRO A 218 -23.95 15.08 14.08
N LEU A 219 -23.29 16.07 14.67
CA LEU A 219 -22.46 17.03 13.94
C LEU A 219 -21.18 16.38 13.45
N GLU A 220 -20.46 15.67 14.35
CA GLU A 220 -19.31 14.87 13.96
C GLU A 220 -19.69 13.77 12.97
N ALA A 221 -20.81 13.08 13.18
CA ALA A 221 -21.32 12.10 12.24
C ALA A 221 -21.46 12.70 10.84
N LEU A 222 -22.13 13.84 10.73
CA LEU A 222 -22.35 14.51 9.45
C LEU A 222 -21.05 14.95 8.79
N HIS A 223 -20.08 15.47 9.58
CA HIS A 223 -18.75 15.83 9.07
C HIS A 223 -18.06 14.63 8.39
N TRP A 224 -17.97 13.48 9.08
CA TRP A 224 -17.29 12.30 8.54
C TRP A 224 -18.05 11.66 7.36
N LEU A 225 -19.38 11.65 7.42
CA LEU A 225 -20.21 11.11 6.33
C LEU A 225 -20.12 11.94 5.04
N LEU A 226 -20.03 13.28 5.15
CA LEU A 226 -19.80 14.14 3.98
C LEU A 226 -18.41 13.91 3.37
N ARG A 227 -17.39 13.65 4.18
CA ARG A 227 -16.07 13.25 3.66
C ARG A 227 -16.12 11.91 2.96
N ALA A 228 -16.82 10.93 3.51
CA ALA A 228 -17.00 9.61 2.92
C ALA A 228 -17.69 9.70 1.54
N GLU A 229 -18.74 10.53 1.44
CA GLU A 229 -19.42 10.80 0.17
C GLU A 229 -18.48 11.41 -0.86
N ALA A 230 -17.74 12.46 -0.48
CA ALA A 230 -16.76 13.10 -1.35
C ALA A 230 -15.59 12.18 -1.75
N GLY A 231 -15.23 11.23 -0.89
CA GLY A 231 -14.19 10.23 -1.10
C GLY A 231 -14.62 9.00 -1.91
N GLY A 232 -15.89 8.92 -2.33
CA GLY A 232 -16.40 7.83 -3.15
C GLY A 232 -17.17 6.73 -2.40
N ALA A 233 -17.33 6.82 -1.06
CA ALA A 233 -18.12 5.87 -0.27
C ALA A 233 -19.58 6.32 -0.08
N GLY A 234 -20.14 7.04 -1.06
CA GLY A 234 -21.49 7.60 -0.99
C GLY A 234 -22.60 6.56 -0.78
N GLU A 235 -22.49 5.39 -1.40
CA GLU A 235 -23.45 4.31 -1.22
C GLU A 235 -23.53 3.83 0.25
N LEU A 236 -22.40 3.72 0.92
CA LEU A 236 -22.32 3.37 2.35
C LEU A 236 -22.84 4.51 3.24
N ALA A 237 -22.58 5.76 2.85
CA ALA A 237 -22.89 6.92 3.66
C ALA A 237 -24.35 7.40 3.53
N VAL A 238 -25.04 7.15 2.41
CA VAL A 238 -26.31 7.80 2.04
C VAL A 238 -27.42 7.66 3.08
N GLY A 239 -27.57 6.47 3.68
CA GLY A 239 -28.57 6.23 4.71
C GLY A 239 -28.29 7.02 5.99
N PHE A 240 -27.03 6.98 6.44
CA PHE A 240 -26.57 7.69 7.63
C PHE A 240 -26.54 9.20 7.42
N LEU A 241 -26.25 9.69 6.22
CA LEU A 241 -26.30 11.13 5.89
C LEU A 241 -27.68 11.71 6.10
N ARG A 242 -28.72 11.04 5.60
CA ARG A 242 -30.12 11.48 5.80
C ARG A 242 -30.48 11.55 7.28
N GLU A 243 -30.08 10.54 8.04
CA GLU A 243 -30.33 10.49 9.49
C GLU A 243 -29.55 11.59 10.23
N ALA A 244 -28.26 11.76 9.94
CA ALA A 244 -27.44 12.81 10.54
C ALA A 244 -27.99 14.20 10.22
N GLN A 245 -28.44 14.44 8.99
CA GLN A 245 -29.09 15.68 8.60
C GLN A 245 -30.39 15.93 9.36
N ALA A 246 -31.19 14.92 9.61
CA ALA A 246 -32.42 15.05 10.38
C ALA A 246 -32.18 15.44 11.84
N HIS A 247 -31.02 15.07 12.41
CA HIS A 247 -30.63 15.37 13.80
C HIS A 247 -29.77 16.62 13.95
N THR A 248 -29.51 17.38 12.87
CA THR A 248 -28.70 18.59 12.87
C THR A 248 -29.48 19.81 12.43
N ARG A 249 -29.19 20.98 13.05
CA ARG A 249 -29.76 22.27 12.62
C ARG A 249 -29.07 22.79 11.37
N PRO A 250 -29.69 23.72 10.60
CA PRO A 250 -29.07 24.28 9.38
C PRO A 250 -27.65 24.86 9.61
N SER A 251 -27.42 25.57 10.75
CA SER A 251 -26.10 26.09 11.10
C SER A 251 -25.04 24.99 11.32
N GLN A 252 -25.45 23.88 11.94
CA GLN A 252 -24.56 22.72 12.17
C GLN A 252 -24.26 22.00 10.85
N ARG A 253 -25.21 21.92 9.91
CA ARG A 253 -24.97 21.36 8.57
C ARG A 253 -23.96 22.19 7.78
N ALA A 254 -24.07 23.53 7.83
CA ALA A 254 -23.11 24.41 7.21
C ALA A 254 -21.71 24.25 7.82
N GLU A 255 -21.62 24.14 9.14
CA GLU A 255 -20.38 23.88 9.85
C GLU A 255 -19.76 22.52 9.47
N ALA A 256 -20.53 21.45 9.45
CA ALA A 256 -20.08 20.12 9.03
C ALA A 256 -19.55 20.14 7.59
N ALA A 257 -20.26 20.80 6.67
CA ALA A 257 -19.85 20.91 5.27
C ALA A 257 -18.54 21.71 5.14
N ARG A 258 -18.39 22.82 5.87
CA ARG A 258 -17.13 23.59 5.90
C ARG A 258 -15.97 22.72 6.38
N ARG A 259 -16.12 22.05 7.52
CA ARG A 259 -15.09 21.14 8.08
C ARG A 259 -14.77 19.97 7.17
N ALA A 260 -15.76 19.45 6.44
CA ALA A 260 -15.57 18.35 5.51
C ALA A 260 -14.75 18.76 4.28
N SER A 261 -14.76 20.04 3.90
CA SER A 261 -13.96 20.56 2.78
C SER A 261 -12.52 20.93 3.15
N GLU A 262 -12.20 21.01 4.45
CA GLU A 262 -10.86 21.35 4.93
C GLU A 262 -9.92 20.14 4.81
N PRO A 263 -8.60 20.33 4.60
CA PRO A 263 -7.63 19.25 4.63
C PRO A 263 -7.66 18.50 5.98
N LEU A 264 -7.42 17.19 5.96
CA LEU A 264 -7.22 16.40 7.18
C LEU A 264 -5.86 16.77 7.79
N SER A 265 -5.87 17.16 9.05
CA SER A 265 -4.67 17.52 9.83
C SER A 265 -4.14 16.34 10.64
#